data_9905aa36f882880a00ebb4b63cd7ff91
#
_entry.id   9905aa36f882880a00ebb4b63cd7ff91
#
_cell.length_a   1.000
_cell.length_b   1.000
_cell.length_c   1.000
_cell.angle_alpha   90.00
_cell.angle_beta   90.00
_cell.angle_gamma   90.00
#
_symmetry.space_group_name_H-M   'P 1'
#
loop_
_entity.id
_entity.type
_entity.pdbx_description
1 polymer ?
#
loop_
_entity_poly.entity_id
_entity_poly.type
_entity_poly.pdbx_seq_one_letter_code
_entity_poly.pdbx_strand_id
1 'polypeptide(L)'
;AKSLRRQVVVAGRVKTMNESIYYNVDRLHDAIAGNSQISFRYFDWDLHGERRYRPGKYTASPYALLWEDENYYLIALSPRHGLTHYRVDKMTNITKTGETRILGPEYENLDLTRYSSSVFGMFRGAPARVHLRFENALAGVVIDRFGRGVMLVPDGDAHFTLMADIAV
;
A
#
# COMPACT_ATOMS: atom_id res chain seq x y z
N ALA A 1 29.71 3.35 5.31
CA ALA A 1 28.45 2.62 5.06
C ALA A 1 28.47 1.18 5.63
N LYS A 2 29.62 0.52 5.74
CA LYS A 2 29.70 -0.87 6.30
C LYS A 2 29.56 -0.94 7.82
N SER A 3 29.81 0.14 8.59
CA SER A 3 29.78 0.12 10.07
C SER A 3 28.38 0.30 10.65
N LEU A 4 27.48 0.99 9.95
CA LEU A 4 26.10 1.21 10.40
C LEU A 4 25.22 -0.06 10.36
N ARG A 5 25.52 -1.01 9.47
CA ARG A 5 24.76 -2.27 9.37
C ARG A 5 24.91 -3.20 10.58
N ARG A 6 25.96 -3.00 11.42
CA ARG A 6 26.20 -3.83 12.61
C ARG A 6 25.55 -3.30 13.88
N GLN A 7 25.04 -2.08 13.88
CA GLN A 7 24.52 -1.41 15.10
C GLN A 7 22.98 -1.31 15.15
N VAL A 8 22.28 -1.61 14.05
CA VAL A 8 20.80 -1.60 14.01
C VAL A 8 20.30 -3.04 14.03
N VAL A 9 19.84 -3.47 15.19
CA VAL A 9 19.11 -4.73 15.35
C VAL A 9 17.64 -4.40 15.12
N VAL A 10 17.08 -4.82 14.01
CA VAL A 10 15.62 -4.83 13.81
C VAL A 10 15.09 -5.98 14.66
N ALA A 11 14.65 -5.65 15.87
CA ALA A 11 14.03 -6.61 16.78
C ALA A 11 12.76 -7.18 16.13
N GLY A 12 12.74 -8.52 16.04
CA GLY A 12 11.85 -9.30 15.22
C GLY A 12 10.39 -8.97 15.35
N ARG A 13 9.84 -8.34 14.34
CA ARG A 13 8.54 -8.79 13.84
C ARG A 13 8.80 -10.05 13.03
N VAL A 14 8.14 -11.15 13.36
CA VAL A 14 8.02 -12.28 12.43
C VAL A 14 7.18 -11.78 11.26
N LYS A 15 7.81 -10.97 10.40
CA LYS A 15 7.32 -10.88 9.03
C LYS A 15 7.51 -12.29 8.51
N THR A 16 6.44 -12.90 8.04
CA THR A 16 6.53 -13.90 6.98
C THR A 16 7.13 -13.18 5.77
N MET A 17 8.43 -12.88 5.87
CA MET A 17 9.24 -12.34 4.78
C MET A 17 9.29 -13.46 3.76
N ASN A 18 8.24 -13.49 2.96
CA ASN A 18 8.22 -14.30 1.79
C ASN A 18 9.38 -13.81 0.93
N GLU A 19 10.46 -14.56 0.77
CA GLU A 19 11.56 -14.24 -0.15
C GLU A 19 11.01 -13.90 -1.54
N SER A 20 9.83 -14.38 -1.85
CA SER A 20 9.07 -14.02 -3.04
C SER A 20 8.70 -12.53 -3.16
N ILE A 21 8.71 -11.73 -2.08
CA ILE A 21 8.40 -10.28 -2.17
C ILE A 21 9.45 -9.57 -3.01
N TYR A 22 10.73 -9.81 -2.77
CA TYR A 22 11.81 -9.19 -3.55
C TYR A 22 11.73 -9.61 -5.01
N TYR A 23 11.48 -10.89 -5.26
CA TYR A 23 11.27 -11.40 -6.60
C TYR A 23 10.06 -10.75 -7.29
N ASN A 24 8.96 -10.58 -6.59
CA ASN A 24 7.78 -9.91 -7.10
C ASN A 24 8.06 -8.44 -7.41
N VAL A 25 8.76 -7.73 -6.52
CA VAL A 25 9.16 -6.32 -6.72
C VAL A 25 10.02 -6.18 -7.97
N ASP A 26 11.03 -7.04 -8.15
CA ASP A 26 11.89 -7.02 -9.34
C ASP A 26 11.09 -7.25 -10.62
N ARG A 27 10.18 -8.24 -10.62
CA ARG A 27 9.31 -8.51 -11.78
C ARG A 27 8.41 -7.33 -12.13
N LEU A 28 7.86 -6.65 -11.11
CA LEU A 28 7.03 -5.47 -11.31
C LEU A 28 7.86 -4.29 -11.80
N HIS A 29 9.07 -4.11 -11.26
CA HIS A 29 10.00 -3.08 -11.72
C HIS A 29 10.35 -3.26 -13.19
N ASP A 30 10.69 -4.51 -13.60
CA ASP A 30 10.97 -4.86 -14.98
C ASP A 30 9.78 -4.62 -15.92
N ALA A 31 8.56 -4.88 -15.44
CA ALA A 31 7.36 -4.65 -16.23
C ALA A 31 7.09 -3.15 -16.41
N ILE A 32 7.28 -2.34 -15.35
CA ILE A 32 7.15 -0.88 -15.40
C ILE A 32 8.18 -0.28 -16.34
N ALA A 33 9.46 -0.64 -16.19
CA ALA A 33 10.57 -0.16 -17.01
C ALA A 33 10.40 -0.59 -18.48
N GLY A 34 9.93 -1.82 -18.71
CA GLY A 34 9.68 -2.37 -20.04
C GLY A 34 8.34 -1.96 -20.64
N ASN A 35 7.59 -1.04 -20.04
CA ASN A 35 6.29 -0.56 -20.49
C ASN A 35 5.31 -1.70 -20.83
N SER A 36 5.27 -2.77 -20.02
CA SER A 36 4.52 -3.99 -20.30
C SER A 36 3.36 -4.19 -19.34
N GLN A 37 2.24 -4.65 -19.86
CA GLN A 37 1.16 -5.23 -19.07
C GLN A 37 1.63 -6.50 -18.36
N ILE A 38 0.99 -6.80 -17.22
CA ILE A 38 1.25 -8.00 -16.44
C ILE A 38 0.00 -8.83 -16.24
N SER A 39 0.21 -10.14 -16.08
CA SER A 39 -0.78 -11.04 -15.51
C SER A 39 -0.24 -11.68 -14.23
N PHE A 40 -1.13 -11.96 -13.29
CA PHE A 40 -0.78 -12.56 -11.99
C PHE A 40 -1.96 -13.27 -11.36
N ARG A 41 -1.69 -14.08 -10.32
CA ARG A 41 -2.71 -14.58 -9.41
C ARG A 41 -2.69 -13.80 -8.11
N TYR A 42 -3.85 -13.63 -7.48
CA TYR A 42 -4.01 -12.90 -6.23
C TYR A 42 -4.67 -13.79 -5.18
N PHE A 43 -4.20 -13.71 -3.93
CA PHE A 43 -4.72 -14.53 -2.85
C PHE A 43 -4.97 -13.71 -1.58
N ASP A 44 -5.81 -14.23 -0.71
CA ASP A 44 -5.98 -13.79 0.66
C ASP A 44 -5.53 -14.92 1.61
N TRP A 45 -5.14 -14.55 2.81
CA TRP A 45 -4.88 -15.52 3.86
C TRP A 45 -6.19 -15.92 4.51
N ASP A 46 -6.39 -17.20 4.76
CA ASP A 46 -7.50 -17.69 5.55
C ASP A 46 -7.16 -17.74 7.05
N LEU A 47 -8.13 -18.17 7.87
CA LEU A 47 -7.97 -18.26 9.31
C LEU A 47 -6.92 -19.30 9.77
N HIS A 48 -6.51 -20.20 8.89
CA HIS A 48 -5.49 -21.23 9.14
C HIS A 48 -4.10 -20.79 8.66
N GLY A 49 -3.98 -19.57 8.09
CA GLY A 49 -2.74 -19.08 7.52
C GLY A 49 -2.42 -19.68 6.16
N GLU A 50 -3.40 -20.24 5.47
CA GLU A 50 -3.26 -20.81 4.14
C GLU A 50 -3.66 -19.79 3.06
N ARG A 51 -3.06 -19.95 1.85
CA ARG A 51 -3.34 -19.06 0.70
C ARG A 51 -4.63 -19.46 0.02
N ARG A 52 -5.63 -18.60 0.11
CA ARG A 52 -6.89 -18.74 -0.63
C ARG A 52 -6.83 -17.89 -1.89
N TYR A 53 -6.60 -18.51 -3.03
CA TYR A 53 -6.54 -17.82 -4.30
C TYR A 53 -7.92 -17.34 -4.75
N ARG A 54 -7.98 -16.07 -5.17
CA ARG A 54 -9.16 -15.53 -5.84
C ARG A 54 -9.32 -16.18 -7.23
N PRO A 55 -10.54 -16.30 -7.75
CA PRO A 55 -10.80 -16.92 -9.06
C PRO A 55 -10.09 -16.20 -10.21
N GLY A 56 -9.50 -16.97 -11.11
CA GLY A 56 -8.92 -16.49 -12.36
C GLY A 56 -7.55 -15.82 -12.21
N LYS A 57 -7.07 -15.32 -13.35
CA LYS A 57 -5.88 -14.48 -13.46
C LYS A 57 -6.31 -13.01 -13.54
N TYR A 58 -5.54 -12.16 -12.92
CA TYR A 58 -5.65 -10.72 -13.02
C TYR A 58 -4.75 -10.23 -14.14
N THR A 59 -5.21 -9.24 -14.89
CA THR A 59 -4.40 -8.47 -15.84
C THR A 59 -4.43 -7.03 -15.42
N ALA A 60 -3.28 -6.35 -15.47
CA ALA A 60 -3.20 -4.94 -15.10
C ALA A 60 -2.04 -4.24 -15.83
N SER A 61 -2.18 -2.94 -16.02
CA SER A 61 -1.11 -2.04 -16.47
C SER A 61 -0.43 -1.44 -15.25
N PRO A 62 0.80 -1.87 -14.89
CA PRO A 62 1.48 -1.42 -13.68
C PRO A 62 1.96 0.02 -13.85
N TYR A 63 1.67 0.89 -12.88
CA TYR A 63 2.05 2.30 -12.92
C TYR A 63 3.23 2.61 -12.01
N ALA A 64 3.12 2.23 -10.73
CA ALA A 64 4.16 2.51 -9.75
C ALA A 64 4.14 1.48 -8.60
N LEU A 65 5.28 1.35 -7.93
CA LEU A 65 5.40 0.68 -6.64
C LEU A 65 5.43 1.73 -5.53
N LEU A 66 4.63 1.49 -4.50
CA LEU A 66 4.56 2.32 -3.32
C LEU A 66 4.89 1.49 -2.07
N TRP A 67 5.70 2.05 -1.18
CA TRP A 67 5.97 1.49 0.14
C TRP A 67 5.15 2.25 1.17
N GLU A 68 4.21 1.58 1.83
CA GLU A 68 3.35 2.14 2.85
C GLU A 68 3.06 1.11 3.94
N ASP A 69 3.07 1.51 5.19
CA ASP A 69 2.81 0.63 6.34
C ASP A 69 3.55 -0.72 6.28
N GLU A 70 4.86 -0.64 6.00
CA GLU A 70 5.73 -1.83 5.89
C GLU A 70 5.34 -2.84 4.81
N ASN A 71 4.54 -2.44 3.81
CA ASN A 71 4.14 -3.27 2.69
C ASN A 71 4.43 -2.57 1.36
N TYR A 72 4.75 -3.38 0.34
CA TYR A 72 4.76 -2.92 -1.04
C TYR A 72 3.36 -3.02 -1.64
N TYR A 73 2.96 -1.94 -2.31
CA TYR A 73 1.72 -1.87 -3.09
C TYR A 73 2.05 -1.58 -4.54
N LEU A 74 1.41 -2.30 -5.44
CA LEU A 74 1.40 -2.00 -6.86
C LEU A 74 0.21 -1.10 -7.16
N ILE A 75 0.46 0.11 -7.66
CA ILE A 75 -0.57 0.97 -8.25
C ILE A 75 -0.68 0.61 -9.73
N ALA A 76 -1.86 0.26 -10.18
CA ALA A 76 -2.08 -0.23 -11.54
C ALA A 76 -3.48 0.10 -12.07
N LEU A 77 -3.59 0.20 -13.38
CA LEU A 77 -4.89 0.25 -14.05
C LEU A 77 -5.37 -1.19 -14.31
N SER A 78 -6.51 -1.53 -13.70
CA SER A 78 -7.20 -2.79 -13.93
C SER A 78 -8.31 -2.59 -14.95
N PRO A 79 -8.47 -3.48 -15.95
CA PRO A 79 -9.58 -3.39 -16.91
C PRO A 79 -10.97 -3.46 -16.25
N ARG A 80 -11.08 -4.11 -15.08
CA ARG A 80 -12.35 -4.29 -14.37
C ARG A 80 -12.63 -3.21 -13.33
N HIS A 81 -11.58 -2.64 -12.73
CA HIS A 81 -11.71 -1.82 -11.52
C HIS A 81 -11.13 -0.41 -11.68
N GLY A 82 -10.62 -0.07 -12.86
CA GLY A 82 -9.92 1.20 -13.09
C GLY A 82 -8.62 1.28 -12.28
N LEU A 83 -8.24 2.48 -11.85
CA LEU A 83 -7.07 2.68 -10.99
C LEU A 83 -7.28 1.96 -9.65
N THR A 84 -6.38 1.06 -9.34
CA THR A 84 -6.46 0.22 -8.13
C THR A 84 -5.07 -0.07 -7.59
N HIS A 85 -5.01 -0.62 -6.38
CA HIS A 85 -3.77 -1.04 -5.77
C HIS A 85 -3.85 -2.51 -5.33
N TYR A 86 -2.71 -3.19 -5.42
CA TYR A 86 -2.56 -4.58 -5.01
C TYR A 86 -1.41 -4.70 -4.04
N ARG A 87 -1.59 -5.43 -2.96
CA ARG A 87 -0.48 -5.80 -2.07
C ARG A 87 0.43 -6.79 -2.78
N VAL A 88 1.70 -6.46 -2.88
CA VAL A 88 2.68 -7.25 -3.63
C VAL A 88 2.95 -8.61 -2.97
N ASP A 89 2.85 -8.69 -1.64
CA ASP A 89 2.98 -9.93 -0.88
C ASP A 89 1.83 -10.94 -1.11
N LYS A 90 0.70 -10.48 -1.67
CA LYS A 90 -0.45 -11.30 -2.05
C LYS A 90 -0.49 -11.68 -3.54
N MET A 91 0.53 -11.28 -4.29
CA MET A 91 0.66 -11.58 -5.73
C MET A 91 1.55 -12.81 -5.95
N THR A 92 1.18 -13.64 -6.92
CA THR A 92 2.00 -14.78 -7.37
C THR A 92 1.93 -14.91 -8.89
N ASN A 93 2.93 -15.60 -9.47
CA ASN A 93 3.00 -15.88 -10.91
C ASN A 93 2.90 -14.60 -11.77
N ILE A 94 3.63 -13.56 -11.37
CA ILE A 94 3.70 -12.31 -12.11
C ILE A 94 4.47 -12.54 -13.41
N THR A 95 3.81 -12.31 -14.55
CA THR A 95 4.38 -12.45 -15.89
C THR A 95 4.00 -11.28 -16.78
N LYS A 96 4.90 -10.87 -17.68
CA LYS A 96 4.57 -9.93 -18.74
C LYS A 96 3.63 -10.60 -19.75
N THR A 97 2.60 -9.91 -20.21
CA THR A 97 1.64 -10.44 -21.18
C THR A 97 2.11 -10.35 -22.62
N GLY A 98 3.13 -9.55 -22.88
CA GLY A 98 3.55 -9.16 -24.23
C GLY A 98 2.85 -7.90 -24.75
N GLU A 99 1.78 -7.48 -24.10
CA GLU A 99 1.05 -6.26 -24.45
C GLU A 99 1.68 -5.03 -23.76
N THR A 100 1.61 -3.88 -24.42
CA THR A 100 2.01 -2.60 -23.87
C THR A 100 1.01 -2.18 -22.78
N ARG A 101 1.49 -1.63 -21.66
CA ARG A 101 0.61 -1.11 -20.63
C ARG A 101 -0.20 0.10 -21.12
N ILE A 102 -1.42 0.18 -20.64
CA ILE A 102 -2.33 1.29 -20.94
C ILE A 102 -1.99 2.43 -19.98
N LEU A 103 -1.62 3.59 -20.54
CA LEU A 103 -1.38 4.83 -19.82
C LEU A 103 -2.58 5.74 -20.08
N GLY A 104 -3.58 5.68 -19.23
CA GLY A 104 -4.77 6.52 -19.31
C GLY A 104 -4.62 7.86 -18.57
N PRO A 105 -5.67 8.68 -18.56
CA PRO A 105 -5.68 9.96 -17.81
C PRO A 105 -5.33 9.80 -16.33
N GLU A 106 -5.61 8.63 -15.77
CA GLU A 106 -5.28 8.29 -14.39
C GLU A 106 -3.77 8.24 -14.15
N TYR A 107 -2.97 7.86 -15.17
CA TYR A 107 -1.53 7.84 -15.07
C TYR A 107 -0.94 9.26 -15.13
N GLU A 108 -1.42 10.08 -16.05
CA GLU A 108 -0.93 11.46 -16.24
C GLU A 108 -1.19 12.35 -15.02
N ASN A 109 -2.30 12.09 -14.31
CA ASN A 109 -2.72 12.82 -13.12
C ASN A 109 -2.36 12.11 -11.81
N LEU A 110 -1.56 11.05 -11.87
CA LEU A 110 -1.22 10.25 -10.69
C LEU A 110 -0.19 10.97 -9.82
N ASP A 111 -0.66 11.63 -8.77
CA ASP A 111 0.17 12.11 -7.66
C ASP A 111 0.23 11.03 -6.57
N LEU A 112 1.34 10.30 -6.53
CA LEU A 112 1.54 9.20 -5.57
C LEU A 112 1.52 9.67 -4.12
N THR A 113 2.01 10.88 -3.83
CA THR A 113 2.01 11.43 -2.47
C THR A 113 0.59 11.72 -2.03
N ARG A 114 -0.19 12.35 -2.88
CA ARG A 114 -1.60 12.62 -2.61
C ARG A 114 -2.43 11.34 -2.56
N TYR A 115 -2.13 10.39 -3.45
CA TYR A 115 -2.80 9.07 -3.45
C TYR A 115 -2.56 8.33 -2.13
N SER A 116 -1.31 8.25 -1.66
CA SER A 116 -0.96 7.62 -0.39
C SER A 116 -1.60 8.32 0.80
N SER A 117 -1.55 9.66 0.86
CA SER A 117 -2.12 10.42 1.98
C SER A 117 -3.64 10.39 2.04
N SER A 118 -4.33 10.19 0.89
CA SER A 118 -5.79 10.12 0.83
C SER A 118 -6.36 8.74 1.16
N VAL A 119 -5.52 7.70 1.13
CA VAL A 119 -5.94 6.31 1.35
C VAL A 119 -5.32 5.79 2.64
N PHE A 120 -6.06 5.90 3.74
CA PHE A 120 -5.64 5.39 5.04
C PHE A 120 -5.43 3.86 4.98
N GLY A 121 -4.16 3.41 5.22
CA GLY A 121 -3.80 2.00 5.12
C GLY A 121 -3.93 1.39 3.72
N MET A 122 -3.90 2.21 2.66
CA MET A 122 -4.06 1.81 1.26
C MET A 122 -5.39 1.10 0.95
N PHE A 123 -6.43 1.37 1.72
CA PHE A 123 -7.79 0.96 1.40
C PHE A 123 -8.42 1.97 0.43
N ARG A 124 -9.06 1.45 -0.60
CA ARG A 124 -9.80 2.28 -1.55
C ARG A 124 -11.21 2.51 -1.02
N GLY A 125 -11.57 3.77 -0.81
CA GLY A 125 -12.91 4.17 -0.41
C GLY A 125 -13.20 5.60 -0.86
N ALA A 126 -14.41 6.07 -0.64
CA ALA A 126 -14.73 7.47 -0.85
C ALA A 126 -14.02 8.33 0.20
N PRO A 127 -13.39 9.47 -0.18
CA PRO A 127 -12.81 10.36 0.81
C PRO A 127 -13.91 10.91 1.71
N ALA A 128 -13.76 10.76 3.00
CA ALA A 128 -14.67 11.29 4.01
C ALA A 128 -13.90 12.03 5.09
N ARG A 129 -14.45 13.14 5.54
CA ARG A 129 -13.95 13.83 6.71
C ARG A 129 -14.53 13.19 7.96
N VAL A 130 -13.65 12.67 8.81
CA VAL A 130 -14.03 12.01 10.05
C VAL A 130 -13.52 12.76 11.26
N HIS A 131 -14.28 12.69 12.33
CA HIS A 131 -13.90 13.19 13.63
C HIS A 131 -13.46 12.02 14.50
N LEU A 132 -12.18 12.00 14.87
CA LEU A 132 -11.58 10.91 15.64
C LEU A 132 -11.29 11.39 17.06
N ARG A 133 -11.52 10.50 18.05
CA ARG A 133 -11.25 10.74 19.47
C ARG A 133 -10.27 9.69 19.97
N PHE A 134 -9.23 10.11 20.67
CA PHE A 134 -8.16 9.26 21.20
C PHE A 134 -7.86 9.60 22.66
N GLU A 135 -7.31 8.64 23.37
CA GLU A 135 -6.69 8.88 24.67
C GLU A 135 -5.40 9.70 24.51
N ASN A 136 -5.08 10.57 25.47
CA ASN A 136 -3.90 11.43 25.42
C ASN A 136 -2.59 10.64 25.28
N ALA A 137 -2.51 9.41 25.80
CA ALA A 137 -1.37 8.54 25.64
C ALA A 137 -1.03 8.20 24.18
N LEU A 138 -2.00 8.32 23.26
CA LEU A 138 -1.83 8.03 21.84
C LEU A 138 -1.42 9.25 21.01
N ALA A 139 -1.18 10.41 21.61
CA ALA A 139 -0.85 11.63 20.88
C ALA A 139 0.39 11.46 19.98
N GLY A 140 1.45 10.80 20.46
CA GLY A 140 2.64 10.52 19.67
C GLY A 140 2.34 9.65 18.45
N VAL A 141 1.58 8.58 18.63
CA VAL A 141 1.18 7.66 17.55
C VAL A 141 0.34 8.38 16.49
N VAL A 142 -0.55 9.25 16.93
CA VAL A 142 -1.40 10.06 16.04
C VAL A 142 -0.57 11.07 15.26
N ILE A 143 0.39 11.75 15.91
CA ILE A 143 1.31 12.68 15.23
C ILE A 143 2.18 11.94 14.20
N ASP A 144 2.68 10.74 14.53
CA ASP A 144 3.47 9.92 13.61
C ASP A 144 2.63 9.49 12.39
N ARG A 145 1.35 9.23 12.59
CA ARG A 145 0.45 8.77 11.53
C ARG A 145 -0.09 9.90 10.64
N PHE A 146 -0.50 11.01 11.22
CA PHE A 146 -1.15 12.12 10.51
C PHE A 146 -0.22 13.31 10.23
N GLY A 147 1.00 13.25 10.77
CA GLY A 147 2.00 14.31 10.63
C GLY A 147 1.91 15.39 11.70
N ARG A 148 2.99 16.16 11.84
CA ARG A 148 3.10 17.23 12.87
C ARG A 148 2.15 18.41 12.66
N GLY A 149 1.59 18.54 11.46
CA GLY A 149 0.63 19.60 11.14
C GLY A 149 -0.82 19.30 11.55
N VAL A 150 -1.08 18.11 12.10
CA VAL A 150 -2.43 17.74 12.57
C VAL A 150 -2.81 18.58 13.79
N MET A 151 -4.02 19.11 13.77
CA MET A 151 -4.55 19.87 14.91
C MET A 151 -5.19 18.90 15.90
N LEU A 152 -4.57 18.74 17.06
CA LEU A 152 -5.10 17.98 18.19
C LEU A 152 -5.87 18.94 19.10
N VAL A 153 -7.15 18.66 19.31
CA VAL A 153 -8.03 19.48 20.15
C VAL A 153 -8.30 18.73 21.46
N PRO A 154 -7.89 19.23 22.64
CA PRO A 154 -8.18 18.60 23.90
C PRO A 154 -9.69 18.37 24.10
N ASP A 155 -10.04 17.18 24.63
CA ASP A 155 -11.41 16.79 24.95
C ASP A 155 -11.47 16.23 26.38
N GLY A 156 -11.56 17.15 27.35
CA GLY A 156 -11.37 16.85 28.76
C GLY A 156 -9.91 16.57 29.13
N ASP A 157 -9.72 15.93 30.29
CA ASP A 157 -8.38 15.72 30.85
C ASP A 157 -7.66 14.47 30.28
N ALA A 158 -8.41 13.54 29.68
CA ALA A 158 -7.89 12.23 29.31
C ALA A 158 -7.84 12.00 27.78
N HIS A 159 -8.51 12.82 26.99
CA HIS A 159 -8.69 12.61 25.57
C HIS A 159 -8.38 13.85 24.74
N PHE A 160 -8.17 13.63 23.45
CA PHE A 160 -8.15 14.67 22.42
C PHE A 160 -8.90 14.20 21.18
N THR A 161 -9.28 15.14 20.35
CA THR A 161 -9.94 14.90 19.06
C THR A 161 -9.15 15.51 17.94
N LEU A 162 -9.35 14.99 16.74
CA LEU A 162 -8.86 15.57 15.49
C LEU A 162 -9.84 15.32 14.33
N MET A 163 -9.75 16.17 13.33
CA MET A 163 -10.42 15.98 12.05
C MET A 163 -9.41 15.41 11.05
N ALA A 164 -9.76 14.32 10.37
CA ALA A 164 -8.93 13.72 9.34
C ALA A 164 -9.76 13.41 8.09
N ASP A 165 -9.15 13.60 6.93
CA ASP A 165 -9.71 13.15 5.66
C ASP A 165 -9.15 11.73 5.40
N ILE A 166 -10.03 10.71 5.42
CA ILE A 166 -9.67 9.31 5.20
C ILE A 166 -10.57 8.68 4.15
N ALA A 167 -10.11 7.61 3.52
CA ALA A 167 -10.94 6.80 2.64
C ALA A 167 -11.79 5.82 3.47
N VAL A 168 -13.10 5.85 3.34
CA VAL A 168 -14.06 5.00 4.04
C VAL A 168 -14.82 4.10 3.07
#